data_edc1fe3db659b6eb4a9ef3f8f242afd8
#
_entry.id   edc1fe3db659b6eb4a9ef3f8f242afd8
#
_cell.length_a   1.000
_cell.length_b   1.000
_cell.length_c   1.000
_cell.angle_alpha   90.00
_cell.angle_beta   90.00
_cell.angle_gamma   90.00
#
_symmetry.space_group_name_H-M   'P 1'
#
loop_
_entity.id
_entity.type
_entity.pdbx_description
1 polymer ?
#
loop_
_entity_poly.entity_id
_entity_poly.type
_entity_poly.pdbx_seq_one_letter_code
_entity_poly.pdbx_strand_id
1 'polypeptide(L)'
;MDRTRLARLLDALETGLVERRHVLRLCLLAALAGEHTLLIGPPGTAKSALARRIHRAFREARYFERLLTRFTVPEELFGPLSIRALEEDRYERHVAGFLPDAAVAFIDEVFKANSAILNALLTLLNEREFDNGAGRMRCPLISVIGATNQVPEDEVAEAFFDRFLLRLSVGPVSGVGFRALLGEGYVADAGELGSVPAVLQLGAAERAALLAAAMRLSLSAEVLDRLGELRAWLAEETHYVSDRRWVKIGLLLRMAAASEGRAAVEEWDLGVVPFCVAADVAGQQAVADWLAARLGVRAAFSPPRLTRVVEAFEAQLKAER
;
A
#
# COMPACT_ATOMS: atom_id res chain seq x y z
N MET A 1 10.87 2.79 -17.67
CA MET A 1 11.64 2.43 -16.45
C MET A 1 12.10 1.00 -16.61
N ASP A 2 13.30 0.64 -16.14
CA ASP A 2 13.81 -0.72 -16.31
C ASP A 2 13.21 -1.64 -15.23
N ARG A 3 12.55 -2.74 -15.65
CA ARG A 3 12.00 -3.80 -14.80
C ARG A 3 13.05 -4.36 -13.83
N THR A 4 14.29 -4.51 -14.30
CA THR A 4 15.41 -5.05 -13.51
C THR A 4 15.73 -4.14 -12.32
N ARG A 5 15.66 -2.81 -12.51
CA ARG A 5 15.91 -1.84 -11.43
C ARG A 5 14.83 -1.92 -10.36
N LEU A 6 13.55 -2.05 -10.74
CA LEU A 6 12.45 -2.22 -9.77
C LEU A 6 12.56 -3.54 -8.98
N ALA A 7 12.95 -4.62 -9.65
CA ALA A 7 13.18 -5.89 -8.97
C ALA A 7 14.32 -5.76 -7.92
N ARG A 8 15.45 -5.15 -8.30
CA ARG A 8 16.57 -4.87 -7.38
C ARG A 8 16.19 -3.92 -6.25
N LEU A 9 15.33 -2.94 -6.52
CA LEU A 9 14.77 -2.06 -5.48
C LEU A 9 13.96 -2.87 -4.48
N LEU A 10 13.06 -3.75 -4.94
CA LEU A 10 12.27 -4.64 -4.07
C LEU A 10 13.16 -5.56 -3.23
N ASP A 11 14.20 -6.15 -3.83
CA ASP A 11 15.15 -7.00 -3.12
C ASP A 11 15.87 -6.22 -2.00
N ALA A 12 16.29 -4.98 -2.27
CA ALA A 12 16.92 -4.12 -1.27
C ALA A 12 15.93 -3.71 -0.15
N LEU A 13 14.66 -3.45 -0.49
CA LEU A 13 13.62 -3.11 0.49
C LEU A 13 13.27 -4.30 1.39
N GLU A 14 13.33 -5.53 0.87
CA GLU A 14 13.00 -6.76 1.59
C GLU A 14 14.09 -7.20 2.57
N THR A 15 15.33 -6.78 2.36
CA THR A 15 16.47 -7.23 3.17
C THR A 15 16.18 -7.16 4.66
N GLY A 16 16.28 -8.30 5.37
CA GLY A 16 15.99 -8.42 6.80
C GLY A 16 14.49 -8.48 7.16
N LEU A 17 13.58 -8.59 6.20
CA LEU A 17 12.16 -8.83 6.44
C LEU A 17 11.79 -10.26 6.00
N VAL A 18 11.18 -11.01 6.90
CA VAL A 18 10.76 -12.39 6.63
C VAL A 18 9.29 -12.41 6.19
N GLU A 19 9.02 -13.06 5.03
CA GLU A 19 7.66 -13.23 4.48
C GLU A 19 6.88 -11.91 4.25
N ARG A 20 7.59 -10.83 3.86
CA ARG A 20 6.95 -9.49 3.64
C ARG A 20 7.06 -8.99 2.21
N ARG A 21 7.70 -9.76 1.30
CA ARG A 21 7.90 -9.38 -0.10
C ARG A 21 6.62 -9.02 -0.82
N HIS A 22 5.57 -9.83 -0.66
CA HIS A 22 4.29 -9.59 -1.32
C HIS A 22 3.65 -8.27 -0.87
N VAL A 23 3.62 -8.04 0.45
CA VAL A 23 3.10 -6.79 1.03
C VAL A 23 3.91 -5.58 0.57
N LEU A 24 5.25 -5.67 0.60
CA LEU A 24 6.13 -4.61 0.09
C LEU A 24 5.86 -4.28 -1.38
N ARG A 25 5.74 -5.31 -2.23
CA ARG A 25 5.43 -5.13 -3.66
C ARG A 25 4.13 -4.38 -3.87
N LEU A 26 3.06 -4.76 -3.15
CA LEU A 26 1.77 -4.10 -3.26
C LEU A 26 1.77 -2.68 -2.69
N CYS A 27 2.43 -2.44 -1.55
CA CYS A 27 2.61 -1.09 -1.00
C CYS A 27 3.39 -0.18 -1.96
N LEU A 28 4.47 -0.68 -2.56
CA LEU A 28 5.24 0.08 -3.55
C LEU A 28 4.39 0.39 -4.79
N LEU A 29 3.64 -0.58 -5.29
CA LEU A 29 2.74 -0.41 -6.44
C LEU A 29 1.68 0.67 -6.15
N ALA A 30 1.04 0.63 -4.97
CA ALA A 30 0.10 1.65 -4.54
C ALA A 30 0.76 3.04 -4.49
N ALA A 31 1.93 3.15 -3.88
CA ALA A 31 2.65 4.41 -3.79
C ALA A 31 3.04 4.97 -5.17
N LEU A 32 3.44 4.11 -6.12
CA LEU A 32 3.73 4.51 -7.51
C LEU A 32 2.47 5.01 -8.23
N ALA A 33 1.31 4.41 -7.96
CA ALA A 33 0.02 4.86 -8.49
C ALA A 33 -0.52 6.11 -7.77
N GLY A 34 0.15 6.57 -6.70
CA GLY A 34 -0.32 7.68 -5.87
C GLY A 34 -1.47 7.30 -4.95
N GLU A 35 -1.63 6.03 -4.62
CA GLU A 35 -2.71 5.53 -3.77
C GLU A 35 -2.22 5.14 -2.38
N HIS A 36 -3.15 4.95 -1.46
CA HIS A 36 -2.89 4.65 -0.06
C HIS A 36 -3.10 3.18 0.24
N THR A 37 -2.37 2.66 1.22
CA THR A 37 -2.45 1.26 1.66
C THR A 37 -2.79 1.18 3.14
N LEU A 38 -3.71 0.28 3.50
CA LEU A 38 -4.02 -0.08 4.87
C LEU A 38 -3.43 -1.45 5.20
N LEU A 39 -2.65 -1.52 6.25
CA LEU A 39 -2.10 -2.76 6.80
C LEU A 39 -2.94 -3.20 8.00
N ILE A 40 -3.59 -4.36 7.89
CA ILE A 40 -4.50 -4.89 8.91
C ILE A 40 -3.84 -6.10 9.58
N GLY A 41 -3.71 -6.08 10.90
CA GLY A 41 -3.14 -7.22 11.62
C GLY A 41 -2.68 -6.91 13.02
N PRO A 42 -2.33 -7.94 13.80
CA PRO A 42 -1.95 -7.80 15.19
C PRO A 42 -0.66 -6.96 15.36
N PRO A 43 -0.42 -6.42 16.55
CA PRO A 43 0.84 -5.72 16.83
C PRO A 43 2.04 -6.65 16.69
N GLY A 44 3.21 -6.09 16.41
CA GLY A 44 4.45 -6.85 16.28
C GLY A 44 4.65 -7.60 14.95
N THR A 45 3.81 -7.35 13.93
CA THR A 45 3.93 -7.98 12.60
C THR A 45 4.73 -7.17 11.57
N ALA A 46 5.54 -6.22 12.03
CA ALA A 46 6.44 -5.38 11.24
C ALA A 46 5.74 -4.34 10.34
N LYS A 47 4.51 -3.89 10.66
CA LYS A 47 3.78 -2.88 9.86
C LYS A 47 4.54 -1.56 9.72
N SER A 48 5.08 -1.00 10.82
CA SER A 48 5.90 0.21 10.80
C SER A 48 7.22 0.03 10.03
N ALA A 49 7.85 -1.14 10.17
CA ALA A 49 9.04 -1.46 9.40
C ALA A 49 8.76 -1.47 7.89
N LEU A 50 7.64 -2.04 7.45
CA LEU A 50 7.20 -2.01 6.06
C LEU A 50 7.06 -0.58 5.53
N ALA A 51 6.43 0.32 6.28
CA ALA A 51 6.24 1.71 5.89
C ALA A 51 7.59 2.46 5.77
N ARG A 52 8.50 2.28 6.74
CA ARG A 52 9.86 2.85 6.68
C ARG A 52 10.64 2.34 5.47
N ARG A 53 10.44 1.06 5.07
CA ARG A 53 11.06 0.50 3.86
C ARG A 53 10.50 1.17 2.61
N ILE A 54 9.20 1.34 2.49
CA ILE A 54 8.58 2.02 1.33
C ILE A 54 9.07 3.46 1.21
N HIS A 55 9.23 4.18 2.32
CA HIS A 55 9.81 5.53 2.29
C HIS A 55 11.19 5.54 1.61
N ARG A 56 12.06 4.56 1.92
CA ARG A 56 13.42 4.46 1.35
C ARG A 56 13.45 4.17 -0.16
N ALA A 57 12.32 3.81 -0.76
CA ALA A 57 12.22 3.65 -2.21
C ALA A 57 12.28 4.99 -2.95
N PHE A 58 12.04 6.12 -2.26
CA PHE A 58 11.91 7.43 -2.89
C PHE A 58 13.06 8.35 -2.48
N ARG A 59 13.70 8.99 -3.47
CA ARG A 59 14.78 9.94 -3.26
C ARG A 59 14.23 11.24 -2.67
N GLU A 60 14.96 11.82 -1.71
CA GLU A 60 14.61 13.11 -1.09
C GLU A 60 13.20 13.17 -0.49
N ALA A 61 12.59 12.01 -0.23
CA ALA A 61 11.28 11.91 0.38
C ALA A 61 11.38 12.17 1.90
N ARG A 62 10.53 13.02 2.45
CA ARG A 62 10.37 13.18 3.89
C ARG A 62 9.42 12.13 4.41
N TYR A 63 9.74 11.58 5.57
CA TYR A 63 8.94 10.57 6.25
C TYR A 63 8.28 11.15 7.49
N PHE A 64 7.02 10.80 7.69
CA PHE A 64 6.28 11.10 8.91
C PHE A 64 5.72 9.80 9.49
N GLU A 65 5.79 9.65 10.81
CA GLU A 65 5.25 8.49 11.53
C GLU A 65 4.55 8.93 12.80
N ARG A 66 3.32 8.45 13.02
CA ARG A 66 2.56 8.74 14.24
C ARG A 66 1.63 7.59 14.60
N LEU A 67 1.60 7.26 15.89
CA LEU A 67 0.58 6.40 16.49
C LEU A 67 -0.60 7.29 16.92
N LEU A 68 -1.80 6.98 16.47
CA LEU A 68 -3.00 7.71 16.84
C LEU A 68 -3.68 7.08 18.07
N THR A 69 -4.26 7.95 18.86
CA THR A 69 -5.09 7.62 20.02
C THR A 69 -6.33 8.52 20.01
N ARG A 70 -7.32 8.20 20.83
CA ARG A 70 -8.50 9.08 21.02
C ARG A 70 -8.14 10.47 21.58
N PHE A 71 -6.95 10.64 22.14
CA PHE A 71 -6.45 11.89 22.71
C PHE A 71 -5.51 12.64 21.76
N THR A 72 -5.22 12.08 20.59
CA THR A 72 -4.37 12.75 19.60
C THR A 72 -4.98 14.11 19.23
N VAL A 73 -4.13 15.14 19.23
CA VAL A 73 -4.51 16.51 18.89
C VAL A 73 -3.97 16.90 17.51
N PRO A 74 -4.60 17.86 16.81
CA PRO A 74 -4.19 18.27 15.45
C PRO A 74 -2.73 18.72 15.38
N GLU A 75 -2.18 19.31 16.42
CA GLU A 75 -0.80 19.77 16.51
C GLU A 75 0.21 18.64 16.32
N GLU A 76 -0.13 17.43 16.72
CA GLU A 76 0.75 16.27 16.59
C GLU A 76 0.89 15.77 15.15
N LEU A 77 -0.10 16.03 14.32
CA LEU A 77 -0.14 15.62 12.92
C LEU A 77 0.23 16.76 11.97
N PHE A 78 -0.28 17.96 12.23
CA PHE A 78 -0.24 19.08 11.30
C PHE A 78 0.72 20.19 11.75
N GLY A 79 1.32 20.05 12.93
CA GLY A 79 2.23 21.02 13.51
C GLY A 79 1.55 22.07 14.39
N PRO A 80 2.33 22.70 15.27
CA PRO A 80 1.85 23.73 16.20
C PRO A 80 1.45 25.00 15.45
N LEU A 81 0.57 25.79 16.07
CA LEU A 81 0.25 27.13 15.59
C LEU A 81 1.47 28.07 15.71
N SER A 82 1.66 28.91 14.72
CA SER A 82 2.68 29.95 14.71
C SER A 82 2.24 31.11 15.60
N ILE A 83 2.93 31.33 16.72
CA ILE A 83 2.66 32.46 17.61
C ILE A 83 2.83 33.78 16.87
N ARG A 84 3.87 33.89 16.04
CA ARG A 84 4.10 35.09 15.23
C ARG A 84 2.98 35.40 14.24
N ALA A 85 2.42 34.36 13.60
CA ALA A 85 1.29 34.55 12.70
C ALA A 85 0.02 34.99 13.45
N LEU A 86 -0.20 34.45 14.66
CA LEU A 86 -1.29 34.85 15.54
C LEU A 86 -1.19 36.31 16.00
N GLU A 87 0.01 36.80 16.27
CA GLU A 87 0.24 38.23 16.58
C GLU A 87 -0.09 39.18 15.41
N GLU A 88 -0.13 38.63 14.18
CA GLU A 88 -0.48 39.32 12.95
C GLU A 88 -1.94 39.00 12.49
N ASP A 89 -2.79 38.50 13.39
CA ASP A 89 -4.17 38.05 13.13
C ASP A 89 -4.28 36.97 12.01
N ARG A 90 -3.21 36.14 11.84
CA ARG A 90 -3.18 35.06 10.87
C ARG A 90 -3.14 33.70 11.56
N TYR A 91 -3.96 32.78 11.09
CA TYR A 91 -3.98 31.40 11.58
C TYR A 91 -3.10 30.54 10.69
N GLU A 92 -1.88 30.24 11.11
CA GLU A 92 -0.92 29.42 10.38
C GLU A 92 -0.25 28.41 11.31
N ARG A 93 0.03 27.22 10.77
CA ARG A 93 0.78 26.16 11.46
C ARG A 93 2.19 26.02 10.91
N HIS A 94 3.12 25.62 11.78
CA HIS A 94 4.45 25.18 11.38
C HIS A 94 4.39 23.74 10.89
N VAL A 95 4.27 23.55 9.59
CA VAL A 95 4.08 22.23 8.96
C VAL A 95 5.36 21.47 8.68
N ALA A 96 6.55 22.13 8.78
CA ALA A 96 7.84 21.51 8.51
C ALA A 96 8.11 20.34 9.47
N GLY A 97 8.33 19.13 8.91
CA GLY A 97 8.52 17.91 9.68
C GLY A 97 7.22 17.22 10.13
N PHE A 98 6.05 17.76 9.78
CA PHE A 98 4.75 17.16 10.07
C PHE A 98 4.12 16.54 8.80
N LEU A 99 2.95 15.93 8.96
CA LEU A 99 2.27 15.20 7.88
C LEU A 99 2.08 16.01 6.58
N PRO A 100 1.72 17.31 6.59
CA PRO A 100 1.57 18.08 5.36
C PRO A 100 2.89 18.26 4.57
N ASP A 101 4.03 18.09 5.21
CA ASP A 101 5.36 18.18 4.61
C ASP A 101 5.95 16.83 4.20
N ALA A 102 5.27 15.73 4.54
CA ALA A 102 5.74 14.38 4.29
C ALA A 102 5.43 13.92 2.85
N ALA A 103 6.38 13.16 2.29
CA ALA A 103 6.17 12.45 1.04
C ALA A 103 5.59 11.04 1.27
N VAL A 104 6.03 10.36 2.32
CA VAL A 104 5.46 9.09 2.76
C VAL A 104 5.14 9.19 4.24
N ALA A 105 3.93 8.81 4.62
CA ALA A 105 3.52 8.81 6.01
C ALA A 105 3.08 7.42 6.47
N PHE A 106 3.40 7.09 7.71
CA PHE A 106 2.86 5.95 8.43
C PHE A 106 1.97 6.42 9.58
N ILE A 107 0.74 5.97 9.59
CA ILE A 107 -0.22 6.30 10.63
C ILE A 107 -0.70 5.00 11.26
N ASP A 108 -0.21 4.75 12.48
CA ASP A 108 -0.58 3.55 13.23
C ASP A 108 -1.86 3.78 14.03
N GLU A 109 -2.64 2.71 14.19
CA GLU A 109 -3.95 2.71 14.87
C GLU A 109 -4.89 3.79 14.33
N VAL A 110 -4.93 3.91 13.01
CA VAL A 110 -5.51 5.04 12.27
C VAL A 110 -6.98 5.31 12.63
N PHE A 111 -7.76 4.28 13.02
CA PHE A 111 -9.17 4.42 13.39
C PHE A 111 -9.39 4.71 14.89
N LYS A 112 -8.34 4.83 15.68
CA LYS A 112 -8.46 5.24 17.09
C LYS A 112 -8.53 6.76 17.28
N ALA A 113 -8.28 7.54 16.21
CA ALA A 113 -8.40 8.99 16.26
C ALA A 113 -9.86 9.44 16.38
N ASN A 114 -10.07 10.63 16.92
CA ASN A 114 -11.38 11.25 16.91
C ASN A 114 -11.80 11.69 15.50
N SER A 115 -13.11 11.94 15.32
CA SER A 115 -13.70 12.29 14.01
C SER A 115 -13.12 13.58 13.41
N ALA A 116 -12.71 14.56 14.24
CA ALA A 116 -12.10 15.80 13.74
C ALA A 116 -10.76 15.54 13.06
N ILE A 117 -9.93 14.68 13.64
CA ILE A 117 -8.66 14.23 13.05
C ILE A 117 -8.91 13.44 11.76
N LEU A 118 -9.86 12.49 11.78
CA LEU A 118 -10.19 11.68 10.60
C LEU A 118 -10.68 12.57 9.44
N ASN A 119 -11.51 13.55 9.71
CA ASN A 119 -12.00 14.51 8.69
C ASN A 119 -10.86 15.37 8.11
N ALA A 120 -9.94 15.86 8.94
CA ALA A 120 -8.79 16.61 8.47
C ALA A 120 -7.85 15.73 7.60
N LEU A 121 -7.69 14.47 7.97
CA LEU A 121 -6.94 13.49 7.17
C LEU A 121 -7.64 13.19 5.84
N LEU A 122 -8.97 13.13 5.78
CA LEU A 122 -9.73 12.90 4.55
C LEU A 122 -9.39 13.91 3.45
N THR A 123 -9.35 15.20 3.78
CA THR A 123 -8.99 16.27 2.84
C THR A 123 -7.56 16.07 2.32
N LEU A 124 -6.62 15.85 3.21
CA LEU A 124 -5.22 15.65 2.86
C LEU A 124 -5.00 14.40 1.98
N LEU A 125 -5.67 13.28 2.27
CA LEU A 125 -5.55 12.06 1.47
C LEU A 125 -6.19 12.19 0.09
N ASN A 126 -7.32 12.91 -0.02
CA ASN A 126 -8.03 13.05 -1.27
C ASN A 126 -7.40 14.08 -2.22
N GLU A 127 -7.14 15.26 -1.69
CA GLU A 127 -6.82 16.45 -2.49
C GLU A 127 -5.32 16.71 -2.55
N ARG A 128 -4.53 16.08 -1.67
CA ARG A 128 -3.11 16.39 -1.48
C ARG A 128 -2.90 17.86 -1.11
N GLU A 129 -3.84 18.42 -0.40
CA GLU A 129 -3.85 19.80 0.06
C GLU A 129 -4.10 19.84 1.56
N PHE A 130 -3.57 20.88 2.19
CA PHE A 130 -3.76 21.18 3.60
C PHE A 130 -4.17 22.63 3.77
N ASP A 131 -5.25 22.85 4.51
CA ASP A 131 -5.72 24.19 4.85
C ASP A 131 -4.84 24.77 5.97
N ASN A 132 -3.97 25.71 5.63
CA ASN A 132 -3.08 26.35 6.58
C ASN A 132 -3.45 27.82 6.79
N GLY A 133 -4.62 28.06 7.38
CA GLY A 133 -5.12 29.38 7.66
C GLY A 133 -5.62 30.13 6.43
N ALA A 134 -4.90 31.15 6.00
CA ALA A 134 -5.34 32.02 4.89
C ALA A 134 -5.34 31.35 3.51
N GLY A 135 -4.83 30.12 3.38
CA GLY A 135 -4.72 29.45 2.10
C GLY A 135 -4.52 27.95 2.17
N ARG A 136 -4.78 27.29 1.06
CA ARG A 136 -4.46 25.89 0.84
C ARG A 136 -3.04 25.73 0.32
N MET A 137 -2.29 24.86 0.97
CA MET A 137 -0.96 24.46 0.50
C MET A 137 -0.99 23.05 -0.08
N ARG A 138 -0.26 22.85 -1.16
CA ARG A 138 -0.10 21.53 -1.76
C ARG A 138 0.90 20.70 -0.97
N CYS A 139 0.52 19.47 -0.62
CA CYS A 139 1.36 18.53 0.09
C CYS A 139 2.14 17.64 -0.88
N PRO A 140 3.44 17.36 -0.63
CA PRO A 140 4.26 16.50 -1.49
C PRO A 140 3.93 15.02 -1.34
N LEU A 141 2.81 14.70 -0.72
CA LEU A 141 2.41 13.36 -0.30
C LEU A 141 2.31 12.40 -1.48
N ILE A 142 3.08 11.33 -1.44
CA ILE A 142 3.06 10.21 -2.38
C ILE A 142 2.01 9.19 -1.93
N SER A 143 2.18 8.67 -0.70
CA SER A 143 1.30 7.66 -0.14
C SER A 143 1.26 7.75 1.39
N VAL A 144 0.10 7.42 1.94
CA VAL A 144 -0.06 7.11 3.36
C VAL A 144 -0.22 5.60 3.50
N ILE A 145 0.53 5.03 4.42
CA ILE A 145 0.39 3.66 4.88
C ILE A 145 -0.28 3.72 6.25
N GLY A 146 -1.55 3.38 6.28
CA GLY A 146 -2.30 3.24 7.53
C GLY A 146 -2.07 1.86 8.14
N ALA A 147 -2.15 1.75 9.45
CA ALA A 147 -2.17 0.48 10.14
C ALA A 147 -3.32 0.42 11.15
N THR A 148 -3.88 -0.77 11.30
CA THR A 148 -4.94 -1.06 12.28
C THR A 148 -4.92 -2.54 12.65
N ASN A 149 -5.51 -2.87 13.78
CA ASN A 149 -5.76 -4.25 14.18
C ASN A 149 -7.21 -4.70 13.90
N GLN A 150 -8.11 -3.78 13.57
CA GLN A 150 -9.53 -4.04 13.35
C GLN A 150 -10.08 -3.23 12.17
N VAL A 151 -11.09 -3.77 11.52
CA VAL A 151 -11.88 -3.03 10.51
C VAL A 151 -12.86 -2.11 11.25
N PRO A 152 -13.04 -0.85 10.82
CA PRO A 152 -13.96 0.07 11.49
C PRO A 152 -15.43 -0.34 11.33
N GLU A 153 -16.24 0.04 12.30
CA GLU A 153 -17.69 -0.22 12.34
C GLU A 153 -18.52 1.07 12.34
N ASP A 154 -17.88 2.25 12.41
CA ASP A 154 -18.57 3.54 12.42
C ASP A 154 -18.47 4.25 11.05
N GLU A 155 -19.50 5.03 10.70
CA GLU A 155 -19.67 5.66 9.38
C GLU A 155 -18.51 6.59 8.98
N VAL A 156 -17.95 7.36 9.92
CA VAL A 156 -16.83 8.27 9.65
C VAL A 156 -15.57 7.49 9.36
N ALA A 157 -15.32 6.44 10.14
CA ALA A 157 -14.18 5.56 9.96
C ALA A 157 -14.32 4.71 8.68
N GLU A 158 -15.53 4.31 8.28
CA GLU A 158 -15.80 3.65 7.00
C GLU A 158 -15.47 4.56 5.81
N ALA A 159 -15.90 5.84 5.88
CA ALA A 159 -15.56 6.81 4.85
C ALA A 159 -14.05 7.01 4.73
N PHE A 160 -13.33 7.00 5.85
CA PHE A 160 -11.87 7.06 5.86
C PHE A 160 -11.22 5.75 5.38
N PHE A 161 -11.77 4.60 5.75
CA PHE A 161 -11.37 3.28 5.29
C PHE A 161 -11.45 3.16 3.76
N ASP A 162 -12.45 3.77 3.12
CA ASP A 162 -12.57 3.79 1.65
C ASP A 162 -11.46 4.59 0.96
N ARG A 163 -10.66 5.39 1.66
CA ARG A 163 -9.53 6.13 1.09
C ARG A 163 -8.30 5.24 0.85
N PHE A 164 -8.22 4.13 1.55
CA PHE A 164 -7.17 3.14 1.33
C PHE A 164 -7.58 2.19 0.19
N LEU A 165 -6.90 2.33 -0.95
CA LEU A 165 -7.19 1.51 -2.12
C LEU A 165 -6.82 0.05 -1.87
N LEU A 166 -5.61 -0.19 -1.35
CA LEU A 166 -5.16 -1.54 -0.97
C LEU A 166 -5.38 -1.78 0.52
N ARG A 167 -5.92 -2.94 0.85
CA ARG A 167 -6.15 -3.42 2.21
C ARG A 167 -5.45 -4.75 2.37
N LEU A 168 -4.33 -4.76 3.10
CA LEU A 168 -3.43 -5.90 3.16
C LEU A 168 -3.40 -6.48 4.57
N SER A 169 -3.68 -7.76 4.69
CA SER A 169 -3.52 -8.47 5.94
C SER A 169 -2.04 -8.77 6.19
N VAL A 170 -1.56 -8.43 7.39
CA VAL A 170 -0.18 -8.66 7.84
C VAL A 170 -0.21 -9.48 9.12
N GLY A 171 -0.25 -10.79 8.97
CA GLY A 171 -0.25 -11.75 10.06
C GLY A 171 1.15 -12.09 10.59
N PRO A 172 1.21 -12.92 11.64
CA PRO A 172 2.46 -13.57 12.05
C PRO A 172 3.08 -14.35 10.89
N VAL A 173 4.39 -14.55 10.96
CA VAL A 173 5.10 -15.39 9.98
C VAL A 173 4.72 -16.87 10.15
N SER A 174 4.93 -17.65 9.09
CA SER A 174 4.75 -19.10 9.12
C SER A 174 5.74 -19.80 10.07
N GLY A 175 5.56 -21.09 10.32
CA GLY A 175 6.54 -21.87 11.10
C GLY A 175 7.95 -21.88 10.49
N VAL A 176 8.06 -21.79 9.15
CA VAL A 176 9.35 -21.67 8.45
C VAL A 176 9.93 -20.28 8.67
N GLY A 177 9.10 -19.22 8.49
CA GLY A 177 9.50 -17.85 8.75
C GLY A 177 9.90 -17.61 10.20
N PHE A 178 9.23 -18.25 11.16
CA PHE A 178 9.58 -18.15 12.57
C PHE A 178 10.99 -18.71 12.86
N ARG A 179 11.37 -19.83 12.23
CA ARG A 179 12.72 -20.36 12.35
C ARG A 179 13.77 -19.43 11.74
N ALA A 180 13.46 -18.83 10.60
CA ALA A 180 14.32 -17.83 9.96
C ALA A 180 14.52 -16.60 10.87
N LEU A 181 13.44 -16.08 11.48
CA LEU A 181 13.52 -14.97 12.43
C LEU A 181 14.46 -15.25 13.61
N LEU A 182 14.44 -16.46 14.16
CA LEU A 182 15.27 -16.82 15.30
C LEU A 182 16.70 -17.25 14.92
N GLY A 183 16.86 -17.82 13.72
CA GLY A 183 18.13 -18.40 13.26
C GLY A 183 19.11 -17.39 12.64
N GLU A 184 18.60 -16.41 11.90
CA GLU A 184 19.41 -15.43 11.16
C GLU A 184 19.72 -14.15 11.97
N GLY A 185 19.43 -14.15 13.26
CA GLY A 185 19.67 -12.99 14.12
C GLY A 185 18.86 -11.77 13.64
N TYR A 186 17.54 -11.88 13.69
CA TYR A 186 16.65 -10.75 13.43
C TYR A 186 17.06 -9.56 14.32
N VAL A 187 17.75 -8.59 13.74
CA VAL A 187 18.05 -7.33 14.41
C VAL A 187 16.87 -6.41 14.10
N ALA A 188 15.92 -6.36 15.02
CA ALA A 188 14.64 -5.66 14.88
C ALA A 188 14.78 -4.18 14.51
N ASP A 189 15.96 -3.59 14.69
CA ASP A 189 16.16 -2.14 14.58
C ASP A 189 17.59 -1.73 14.14
N ALA A 190 18.28 -2.56 13.37
CA ALA A 190 19.52 -2.11 12.75
C ALA A 190 19.19 -1.03 11.70
N GLY A 191 19.39 0.23 12.03
CA GLY A 191 19.10 1.38 11.19
C GLY A 191 19.74 1.36 9.79
N GLU A 192 20.66 0.42 9.55
CA GLU A 192 21.33 0.18 8.28
C GLU A 192 20.73 -1.00 7.48
N LEU A 193 20.04 -1.96 8.13
CA LEU A 193 19.40 -3.07 7.43
C LEU A 193 18.32 -2.55 6.48
N GLY A 194 18.54 -2.75 5.17
CA GLY A 194 17.66 -2.28 4.09
C GLY A 194 17.92 -0.84 3.67
N SER A 195 19.17 -0.37 3.79
CA SER A 195 19.60 0.82 3.06
C SER A 195 19.42 0.56 1.56
N VAL A 196 18.68 1.46 0.89
CA VAL A 196 18.49 1.39 -0.55
C VAL A 196 19.56 2.22 -1.23
N PRO A 197 20.40 1.64 -2.09
CA PRO A 197 21.37 2.43 -2.87
C PRO A 197 20.68 3.57 -3.63
N ALA A 198 21.25 4.78 -3.60
CA ALA A 198 20.66 5.96 -4.23
C ALA A 198 20.32 5.75 -5.72
N VAL A 199 21.10 4.91 -6.43
CA VAL A 199 20.87 4.56 -7.84
C VAL A 199 19.57 3.77 -8.05
N LEU A 200 19.08 3.07 -7.03
CA LEU A 200 17.81 2.33 -7.08
C LEU A 200 16.62 3.18 -6.66
N GLN A 201 16.83 4.23 -5.86
CA GLN A 201 15.76 5.11 -5.39
C GLN A 201 15.10 5.87 -6.55
N LEU A 202 13.80 6.09 -6.41
CA LEU A 202 12.97 6.74 -7.42
C LEU A 202 12.83 8.23 -7.14
N GLY A 203 13.29 9.05 -8.08
CA GLY A 203 13.09 10.50 -8.04
C GLY A 203 11.68 10.92 -8.48
N ALA A 204 11.30 12.16 -8.19
CA ALA A 204 9.99 12.71 -8.55
C ALA A 204 9.73 12.66 -10.08
N ALA A 205 10.73 13.04 -10.91
CA ALA A 205 10.61 13.01 -12.35
C ALA A 205 10.42 11.58 -12.91
N GLU A 206 11.11 10.59 -12.34
CA GLU A 206 10.99 9.19 -12.73
C GLU A 206 9.60 8.63 -12.40
N ARG A 207 9.08 8.98 -11.23
CA ARG A 207 7.70 8.62 -10.84
C ARG A 207 6.67 9.26 -11.77
N ALA A 208 6.81 10.56 -12.07
CA ALA A 208 5.91 11.27 -12.97
C ALA A 208 5.93 10.64 -14.38
N ALA A 209 7.11 10.28 -14.88
CA ALA A 209 7.26 9.60 -16.16
C ALA A 209 6.60 8.21 -16.18
N LEU A 210 6.74 7.44 -15.08
CA LEU A 210 6.09 6.13 -14.94
C LEU A 210 4.57 6.26 -14.88
N LEU A 211 4.06 7.22 -14.11
CA LEU A 211 2.63 7.50 -14.05
C LEU A 211 2.07 7.91 -15.42
N ALA A 212 2.77 8.79 -16.14
CA ALA A 212 2.38 9.19 -17.48
C ALA A 212 2.43 8.02 -18.48
N ALA A 213 3.36 7.08 -18.31
CA ALA A 213 3.41 5.84 -19.10
C ALA A 213 2.21 4.94 -18.78
N ALA A 214 1.91 4.73 -17.50
CA ALA A 214 0.75 3.96 -17.06
C ALA A 214 -0.57 4.52 -17.60
N MET A 215 -0.75 5.83 -17.55
CA MET A 215 -1.98 6.48 -18.06
C MET A 215 -2.19 6.30 -19.57
N ARG A 216 -1.13 6.01 -20.35
CA ARG A 216 -1.23 5.74 -21.80
C ARG A 216 -1.62 4.30 -22.12
N LEU A 217 -1.48 3.38 -21.17
CA LEU A 217 -1.85 1.99 -21.39
C LEU A 217 -3.37 1.84 -21.44
N SER A 218 -3.86 1.04 -22.36
CA SER A 218 -5.27 0.62 -22.41
C SER A 218 -5.51 -0.61 -21.55
N LEU A 219 -6.73 -0.75 -21.07
CA LEU A 219 -7.26 -2.02 -20.61
C LEU A 219 -7.79 -2.76 -21.83
N SER A 220 -7.46 -4.03 -22.00
CA SER A 220 -8.02 -4.83 -23.10
C SER A 220 -9.53 -5.06 -22.91
N ALA A 221 -10.22 -5.47 -23.97
CA ALA A 221 -11.64 -5.78 -23.89
C ALA A 221 -11.90 -6.91 -22.89
N GLU A 222 -11.07 -7.93 -22.88
CA GLU A 222 -11.16 -9.08 -21.97
C GLU A 222 -11.03 -8.64 -20.50
N VAL A 223 -10.09 -7.74 -20.20
CA VAL A 223 -9.90 -7.18 -18.83
C VAL A 223 -11.12 -6.35 -18.43
N LEU A 224 -11.66 -5.53 -19.34
CA LEU A 224 -12.85 -4.70 -19.07
C LEU A 224 -14.08 -5.57 -18.84
N ASP A 225 -14.28 -6.59 -19.66
CA ASP A 225 -15.40 -7.54 -19.53
C ASP A 225 -15.30 -8.27 -18.19
N ARG A 226 -14.12 -8.75 -17.81
CA ARG A 226 -13.89 -9.43 -16.55
C ARG A 226 -14.14 -8.54 -15.33
N LEU A 227 -13.73 -7.27 -15.39
CA LEU A 227 -14.05 -6.30 -14.34
C LEU A 227 -15.56 -6.00 -14.28
N GLY A 228 -16.24 -5.95 -15.42
CA GLY A 228 -17.68 -5.80 -15.48
C GLY A 228 -18.44 -6.98 -14.86
N GLU A 229 -18.02 -8.21 -15.17
CA GLU A 229 -18.57 -9.44 -14.56
C GLU A 229 -18.31 -9.46 -13.03
N LEU A 230 -17.10 -9.08 -12.59
CA LEU A 230 -16.77 -9.01 -11.17
C LEU A 230 -17.64 -7.98 -10.46
N ARG A 231 -17.85 -6.80 -11.07
CA ARG A 231 -18.73 -5.76 -10.51
C ARG A 231 -20.16 -6.26 -10.34
N ALA A 232 -20.70 -6.99 -11.33
CA ALA A 232 -22.03 -7.56 -11.25
C ALA A 232 -22.13 -8.61 -10.14
N TRP A 233 -21.18 -9.53 -10.06
CA TRP A 233 -21.13 -10.53 -9.01
C TRP A 233 -21.03 -9.92 -7.60
N LEU A 234 -20.18 -8.90 -7.41
CA LEU A 234 -20.07 -8.20 -6.12
C LEU A 234 -21.38 -7.52 -5.72
N ALA A 235 -22.14 -6.99 -6.69
CA ALA A 235 -23.45 -6.40 -6.43
C ALA A 235 -24.49 -7.44 -6.00
N GLU A 236 -24.46 -8.64 -6.59
CA GLU A 236 -25.30 -9.78 -6.18
C GLU A 236 -24.98 -10.24 -4.74
N GLU A 237 -23.70 -10.19 -4.35
CA GLU A 237 -23.22 -10.47 -2.98
C GLU A 237 -23.45 -9.29 -2.01
N THR A 238 -24.23 -8.28 -2.42
CA THR A 238 -24.49 -7.06 -1.62
C THR A 238 -23.24 -6.27 -1.23
N HIS A 239 -22.15 -6.43 -1.99
CA HIS A 239 -20.89 -5.75 -1.74
C HIS A 239 -20.71 -4.56 -2.71
N TYR A 240 -20.93 -3.34 -2.19
CA TYR A 240 -20.82 -2.12 -2.98
C TYR A 240 -19.38 -1.67 -3.14
N VAL A 241 -18.96 -1.41 -4.37
CA VAL A 241 -17.68 -0.78 -4.72
C VAL A 241 -17.94 0.48 -5.53
N SER A 242 -17.48 1.63 -5.06
CA SER A 242 -17.73 2.93 -5.68
C SER A 242 -17.09 3.06 -7.07
N ASP A 243 -17.72 3.82 -7.97
CA ASP A 243 -17.18 4.06 -9.33
C ASP A 243 -15.80 4.73 -9.27
N ARG A 244 -15.59 5.65 -8.30
CA ARG A 244 -14.27 6.24 -8.05
C ARG A 244 -13.23 5.18 -7.72
N ARG A 245 -13.58 4.15 -6.95
CA ARG A 245 -12.68 3.06 -6.59
C ARG A 245 -12.33 2.21 -7.81
N TRP A 246 -13.29 1.93 -8.71
CA TRP A 246 -13.03 1.24 -9.98
C TRP A 246 -12.06 2.00 -10.87
N VAL A 247 -12.17 3.34 -10.95
CA VAL A 247 -11.22 4.18 -11.70
C VAL A 247 -9.80 4.06 -11.13
N LYS A 248 -9.66 4.06 -9.80
CA LYS A 248 -8.37 3.88 -9.12
C LYS A 248 -7.79 2.48 -9.32
N ILE A 249 -8.63 1.44 -9.31
CA ILE A 249 -8.24 0.06 -9.65
C ILE A 249 -7.71 0.02 -11.08
N GLY A 250 -8.40 0.62 -12.04
CA GLY A 250 -7.94 0.70 -13.42
C GLY A 250 -6.57 1.38 -13.57
N LEU A 251 -6.29 2.43 -12.78
CA LEU A 251 -4.97 3.06 -12.75
C LEU A 251 -3.92 2.14 -12.11
N LEU A 252 -4.26 1.44 -11.04
CA LEU A 252 -3.36 0.49 -10.37
C LEU A 252 -2.94 -0.65 -11.30
N LEU A 253 -3.88 -1.21 -12.08
CA LEU A 253 -3.60 -2.24 -13.07
C LEU A 253 -2.66 -1.73 -14.18
N ARG A 254 -2.91 -0.53 -14.69
CA ARG A 254 -2.01 0.12 -15.66
C ARG A 254 -0.62 0.38 -15.06
N MET A 255 -0.55 0.78 -13.80
CA MET A 255 0.72 0.98 -13.10
C MET A 255 1.47 -0.35 -12.95
N ALA A 256 0.80 -1.45 -12.65
CA ALA A 256 1.40 -2.78 -12.60
C ALA A 256 2.05 -3.14 -13.94
N ALA A 257 1.30 -3.03 -15.04
CA ALA A 257 1.81 -3.30 -16.39
C ALA A 257 2.98 -2.36 -16.77
N ALA A 258 2.84 -1.05 -16.52
CA ALA A 258 3.89 -0.06 -16.82
C ALA A 258 5.17 -0.31 -16.01
N SER A 259 5.05 -0.72 -14.76
CA SER A 259 6.18 -1.02 -13.88
C SER A 259 7.00 -2.24 -14.36
N GLU A 260 6.37 -3.11 -15.09
CA GLU A 260 7.01 -4.28 -15.73
C GLU A 260 7.44 -4.02 -17.18
N GLY A 261 7.21 -2.80 -17.70
CA GLY A 261 7.55 -2.41 -19.06
C GLY A 261 6.65 -3.05 -20.11
N ARG A 262 5.45 -3.53 -19.72
CA ARG A 262 4.48 -4.13 -20.66
C ARG A 262 3.71 -3.05 -21.42
N ALA A 263 3.28 -3.39 -22.62
CA ALA A 263 2.53 -2.50 -23.49
C ALA A 263 1.01 -2.47 -23.21
N ALA A 264 0.50 -3.45 -22.47
CA ALA A 264 -0.91 -3.58 -22.14
C ALA A 264 -1.10 -4.22 -20.75
N VAL A 265 -2.26 -3.99 -20.17
CA VAL A 265 -2.74 -4.70 -18.98
C VAL A 265 -3.27 -6.07 -19.42
N GLU A 266 -2.93 -7.09 -18.67
CA GLU A 266 -3.27 -8.48 -18.92
C GLU A 266 -4.13 -9.07 -17.81
N GLU A 267 -4.85 -10.16 -18.06
CA GLU A 267 -5.79 -10.73 -17.09
C GLU A 267 -5.15 -11.12 -15.74
N TRP A 268 -3.89 -11.53 -15.71
CA TRP A 268 -3.21 -11.83 -14.44
C TRP A 268 -2.93 -10.59 -13.57
N ASP A 269 -2.96 -9.38 -14.13
CA ASP A 269 -2.90 -8.15 -13.32
C ASP A 269 -4.12 -8.04 -12.39
N LEU A 270 -5.24 -8.69 -12.74
CA LEU A 270 -6.44 -8.77 -11.90
C LEU A 270 -6.17 -9.40 -10.52
N GLY A 271 -5.05 -10.09 -10.35
CA GLY A 271 -4.64 -10.64 -9.05
C GLY A 271 -4.46 -9.62 -7.92
N VAL A 272 -4.38 -8.32 -8.22
CA VAL A 272 -4.35 -7.27 -7.20
C VAL A 272 -5.75 -6.80 -6.79
N VAL A 273 -6.79 -7.08 -7.58
CA VAL A 273 -8.16 -6.58 -7.39
C VAL A 273 -8.79 -7.05 -6.07
N PRO A 274 -8.60 -8.31 -5.61
CA PRO A 274 -9.13 -8.75 -4.32
C PRO A 274 -8.76 -7.82 -3.17
N PHE A 275 -7.52 -7.32 -3.13
CA PHE A 275 -7.03 -6.39 -2.11
C PHE A 275 -7.62 -4.98 -2.23
N CYS A 276 -8.24 -4.68 -3.36
CA CYS A 276 -8.88 -3.39 -3.61
C CYS A 276 -10.37 -3.38 -3.30
N VAL A 277 -11.07 -4.48 -3.50
CA VAL A 277 -12.53 -4.53 -3.40
C VAL A 277 -13.03 -5.10 -2.08
N ALA A 278 -12.29 -6.01 -1.45
CA ALA A 278 -12.71 -6.64 -0.22
C ALA A 278 -12.03 -6.03 1.02
N ALA A 279 -12.76 -6.01 2.13
CA ALA A 279 -12.30 -5.42 3.40
C ALA A 279 -11.44 -6.38 4.23
N ASP A 280 -11.74 -7.67 4.16
CA ASP A 280 -11.14 -8.71 4.98
C ASP A 280 -10.59 -9.88 4.15
N VAL A 281 -9.89 -10.79 4.83
CA VAL A 281 -9.22 -11.94 4.19
C VAL A 281 -10.22 -12.89 3.55
N ALA A 282 -11.39 -13.09 4.15
CA ALA A 282 -12.40 -14.02 3.63
C ALA A 282 -13.00 -13.50 2.31
N GLY A 283 -13.36 -12.21 2.28
CA GLY A 283 -13.83 -11.54 1.06
C GLY A 283 -12.75 -11.49 -0.02
N GLN A 284 -11.49 -11.21 0.36
CA GLN A 284 -10.37 -11.24 -0.60
C GLN A 284 -10.17 -12.62 -1.21
N GLN A 285 -10.29 -13.68 -0.41
CA GLN A 285 -10.20 -15.05 -0.88
C GLN A 285 -11.38 -15.39 -1.82
N ALA A 286 -12.61 -15.00 -1.48
CA ALA A 286 -13.78 -15.23 -2.32
C ALA A 286 -13.63 -14.56 -3.70
N VAL A 287 -13.16 -13.32 -3.75
CA VAL A 287 -12.85 -12.60 -5.00
C VAL A 287 -11.73 -13.29 -5.78
N ALA A 288 -10.67 -13.72 -5.10
CA ALA A 288 -9.55 -14.43 -5.73
C ALA A 288 -9.99 -15.76 -6.33
N ASP A 289 -10.83 -16.54 -5.63
CA ASP A 289 -11.38 -17.81 -6.10
C ASP A 289 -12.32 -17.60 -7.31
N TRP A 290 -13.14 -16.54 -7.25
CA TRP A 290 -14.01 -16.14 -8.35
C TRP A 290 -13.21 -15.80 -9.62
N LEU A 291 -12.13 -15.02 -9.49
CA LEU A 291 -11.21 -14.70 -10.59
C LEU A 291 -10.50 -15.96 -11.11
N ALA A 292 -9.93 -16.77 -10.22
CA ALA A 292 -9.20 -17.98 -10.60
C ALA A 292 -10.05 -18.96 -11.41
N ALA A 293 -11.33 -19.12 -11.03
CA ALA A 293 -12.29 -19.97 -11.76
C ALA A 293 -12.51 -19.51 -13.20
N ARG A 294 -12.50 -18.17 -13.44
CA ARG A 294 -12.76 -17.58 -14.77
C ARG A 294 -11.51 -17.43 -15.63
N LEU A 295 -10.35 -17.24 -15.01
CA LEU A 295 -9.07 -17.21 -15.70
C LEU A 295 -8.55 -18.60 -16.08
N GLY A 296 -9.31 -19.66 -15.80
CA GLY A 296 -8.91 -21.03 -16.09
C GLY A 296 -7.76 -21.52 -15.20
N VAL A 297 -7.41 -20.77 -14.17
CA VAL A 297 -6.43 -21.16 -13.15
C VAL A 297 -7.11 -22.15 -12.22
N ARG A 298 -7.02 -23.43 -12.56
CA ARG A 298 -7.60 -24.48 -11.73
C ARG A 298 -6.94 -24.50 -10.34
N ALA A 299 -7.67 -24.97 -9.34
CA ALA A 299 -7.21 -25.19 -7.96
C ALA A 299 -5.92 -26.04 -7.82
N ALA A 300 -5.41 -26.59 -8.93
CA ALA A 300 -4.10 -27.24 -9.04
C ALA A 300 -2.93 -26.29 -8.71
N PHE A 301 -3.12 -24.98 -8.86
CA PHE A 301 -2.08 -23.97 -8.67
C PHE A 301 -2.23 -23.17 -7.37
N SER A 302 -2.94 -23.70 -6.36
CA SER A 302 -2.92 -23.07 -5.04
C SER A 302 -1.48 -23.01 -4.51
N PRO A 303 -1.03 -21.89 -3.89
CA PRO A 303 0.34 -21.74 -3.39
C PRO A 303 0.85 -22.94 -2.57
N PRO A 304 0.06 -23.57 -1.67
CA PRO A 304 0.48 -24.76 -0.94
C PRO A 304 0.71 -25.99 -1.83
N ARG A 305 0.01 -26.11 -2.98
CA ARG A 305 0.21 -27.21 -3.93
C ARG A 305 1.43 -26.99 -4.81
N LEU A 306 1.65 -25.76 -5.27
CA LEU A 306 2.85 -25.38 -6.03
C LEU A 306 4.12 -25.60 -5.18
N THR A 307 4.10 -25.20 -3.91
CA THR A 307 5.22 -25.45 -2.99
C THR A 307 5.52 -26.95 -2.88
N ARG A 308 4.49 -27.81 -2.70
CA ARG A 308 4.67 -29.26 -2.65
C ARG A 308 5.21 -29.86 -3.94
N VAL A 309 4.77 -29.33 -5.09
CA VAL A 309 5.25 -29.79 -6.40
C VAL A 309 6.73 -29.42 -6.58
N VAL A 310 7.10 -28.18 -6.24
CA VAL A 310 8.50 -27.72 -6.29
C VAL A 310 9.37 -28.52 -5.33
N GLU A 311 8.93 -28.72 -4.09
CA GLU A 311 9.64 -29.54 -3.09
C GLU A 311 9.82 -31.00 -3.55
N ALA A 312 8.81 -31.59 -4.19
CA ALA A 312 8.88 -32.94 -4.76
C ALA A 312 9.90 -33.01 -5.91
N PHE A 313 9.93 -32.04 -6.81
CA PHE A 313 10.92 -31.96 -7.89
C PHE A 313 12.32 -31.72 -7.35
N GLU A 314 12.51 -30.88 -6.35
CA GLU A 314 13.83 -30.67 -5.72
C GLU A 314 14.32 -31.92 -5.00
N ALA A 315 13.44 -32.68 -4.34
CA ALA A 315 13.78 -33.95 -3.70
C ALA A 315 14.19 -35.00 -4.75
N GLN A 316 13.52 -35.06 -5.87
CA GLN A 316 13.83 -35.98 -6.97
C GLN A 316 15.17 -35.65 -7.63
N LEU A 317 15.45 -34.37 -7.88
CA LEU A 317 16.76 -33.90 -8.40
C LEU A 317 17.91 -34.14 -7.44
N LYS A 318 17.67 -34.15 -6.13
CA LYS A 318 18.69 -34.50 -5.12
C LYS A 318 18.93 -36.01 -5.02
N ALA A 319 17.94 -36.85 -5.34
CA ALA A 319 18.06 -38.30 -5.33
C ALA A 319 18.74 -38.85 -6.60
N GLU A 320 18.77 -38.08 -7.69
CA GLU A 320 19.43 -38.43 -8.96
C GLU A 320 20.89 -37.94 -9.05
N ARG A 321 21.37 -37.22 -8.04
CA ARG A 321 22.78 -36.82 -7.87
C ARG A 321 23.51 -37.73 -6.85
#